data_19bb12bfa791493e30c01c99c41921e7
#
_entry.id   19bb12bfa791493e30c01c99c41921e7
#
_cell.length_a   1.000
_cell.length_b   1.000
_cell.length_c   1.000
_cell.angle_alpha   90.00
_cell.angle_beta   90.00
_cell.angle_gamma   90.00
#
_symmetry.space_group_name_H-M   'P 1'
#
loop_
_entity.id
_entity.type
_entity.pdbx_description
1 polymer ?
#
loop_
_entity_poly.entity_id
_entity_poly.type
_entity_poly.pdbx_seq_one_letter_code
_entity_poly.pdbx_strand_id
1 'polypeptide(L)'
;MDKVIPRKNRKFRYLTIGFVSFLVAGAFVYASVSKKRSLNVKVDELLVKEVSQEFFEDFIVFQAKVEPLNLVLVNIIEGGSVKEIFVENGAMVTQGRPLARMYNPNTELNYLTQETAIIEQINNLNTGKLNIRNQELNLTKDLALIEHDYNDAKRVYDMNAKLFEKDIISRNDWNVIKESLRFQEERKSNIRTSIQKEKQTNQVQISQINRSIQTMEMSLDILRSNKKNFLITAPVSGRLTSFEPILGKTFQAGESIGRIDSREGYKLSAQVDEFYLEKIRVGLKGQIEFKGKTVTVSVVKVIPEVKSGRFQVELLFDSKEELALQDGLSFGVKLILSEKNKILVIPKGSFNQETAGKWLFVVNGNKGVRRNIKLGRENPSYYEVLEGLKEGEKVITSSYADYKEVEELNIE
;
A
#
# COMPACT_ATOMS: atom_id res chain seq x y z
N MET A 1 -31.43 118.57 26.35
CA MET A 1 -32.16 117.29 26.34
C MET A 1 -31.66 116.42 25.22
N ASP A 2 -30.68 115.65 25.50
CA ASP A 2 -30.04 114.75 24.55
C ASP A 2 -30.72 113.36 24.61
N LYS A 3 -31.28 112.94 23.49
CA LYS A 3 -31.81 111.58 23.34
C LYS A 3 -30.71 110.65 22.91
N VAL A 4 -30.36 109.64 23.77
CA VAL A 4 -29.44 108.57 23.48
C VAL A 4 -30.13 107.55 22.60
N ILE A 5 -29.53 107.27 21.42
CA ILE A 5 -29.97 106.22 20.46
C ILE A 5 -29.25 104.88 20.81
N PRO A 6 -29.97 103.73 21.07
CA PRO A 6 -29.34 102.48 21.37
C PRO A 6 -28.70 101.87 20.11
N ARG A 7 -27.37 101.50 20.23
CA ARG A 7 -26.61 100.79 19.20
C ARG A 7 -27.15 99.32 19.04
N LYS A 8 -27.73 99.05 17.89
CA LYS A 8 -28.26 97.74 17.48
C LYS A 8 -27.14 96.79 17.31
N ASN A 9 -27.06 95.69 18.14
CA ASN A 9 -26.01 94.70 18.20
C ASN A 9 -25.95 93.90 16.89
N ARG A 10 -25.04 94.28 15.96
CA ARG A 10 -24.83 93.62 14.65
C ARG A 10 -24.24 92.21 14.79
N LYS A 11 -23.59 91.94 15.92
CA LYS A 11 -22.94 90.61 16.18
C LYS A 11 -23.97 89.48 16.28
N PHE A 12 -25.16 89.74 16.83
CA PHE A 12 -26.19 88.71 16.99
C PHE A 12 -26.83 88.30 15.62
N ARG A 13 -26.91 89.21 14.66
CA ARG A 13 -27.40 88.92 13.31
C ARG A 13 -26.41 88.02 12.50
N TYR A 14 -25.13 88.20 12.66
CA TYR A 14 -24.15 87.39 11.99
C TYR A 14 -24.10 85.96 12.59
N LEU A 15 -24.33 85.84 13.89
CA LEU A 15 -24.36 84.53 14.60
C LEU A 15 -25.63 83.74 14.18
N THR A 16 -26.78 84.34 13.99
CA THR A 16 -27.99 83.68 13.52
C THR A 16 -27.89 83.32 12.04
N ILE A 17 -27.27 84.13 11.19
CA ILE A 17 -27.05 83.80 9.77
C ILE A 17 -26.01 82.62 9.67
N GLY A 18 -24.98 82.65 10.48
CA GLY A 18 -23.98 81.53 10.51
C GLY A 18 -24.62 80.22 10.93
N PHE A 19 -25.49 80.23 11.95
CA PHE A 19 -26.19 79.04 12.42
C PHE A 19 -27.20 78.49 11.38
N VAL A 20 -27.95 79.32 10.70
CA VAL A 20 -28.86 78.94 9.63
C VAL A 20 -28.08 78.40 8.42
N SER A 21 -26.96 79.04 8.06
CA SER A 21 -26.07 78.53 6.99
C SER A 21 -25.48 77.14 7.31
N PHE A 22 -25.09 76.90 8.58
CA PHE A 22 -24.62 75.59 9.02
C PHE A 22 -25.70 74.51 8.97
N LEU A 23 -26.95 74.86 9.40
CA LEU A 23 -28.10 73.95 9.30
C LEU A 23 -28.45 73.59 7.83
N VAL A 24 -28.43 74.61 6.94
CA VAL A 24 -28.68 74.38 5.51
C VAL A 24 -27.58 73.60 4.86
N ALA A 25 -26.33 73.85 5.18
CA ALA A 25 -25.19 73.06 4.74
C ALA A 25 -25.25 71.60 5.26
N GLY A 26 -25.62 71.43 6.56
CA GLY A 26 -25.85 70.10 7.16
C GLY A 26 -26.97 69.32 6.50
N ALA A 27 -28.11 70.01 6.21
CA ALA A 27 -29.23 69.40 5.50
C ALA A 27 -28.91 69.09 4.05
N PHE A 28 -28.06 69.87 3.37
CA PHE A 28 -27.59 69.61 2.01
C PHE A 28 -26.62 68.45 1.95
N VAL A 29 -25.72 68.37 2.90
CA VAL A 29 -24.80 67.20 3.05
C VAL A 29 -25.61 65.97 3.38
N TYR A 30 -26.58 66.04 4.30
CA TYR A 30 -27.46 64.93 4.63
C TYR A 30 -28.28 64.43 3.42
N ALA A 31 -28.84 65.36 2.63
CA ALA A 31 -29.62 65.08 1.40
C ALA A 31 -28.71 64.49 0.28
N SER A 32 -27.42 64.91 0.22
CA SER A 32 -26.44 64.40 -0.78
C SER A 32 -25.93 63.04 -0.44
N VAL A 33 -25.72 62.76 0.85
CA VAL A 33 -25.26 61.44 1.34
C VAL A 33 -26.41 60.41 1.33
N SER A 34 -27.67 60.88 1.42
CA SER A 34 -28.86 60.00 1.45
C SER A 34 -29.41 59.61 0.07
N LYS A 35 -28.84 60.08 -1.06
CA LYS A 35 -29.19 59.62 -2.39
C LYS A 35 -28.63 58.27 -2.65
N LYS A 36 -29.43 57.20 -2.47
CA LYS A 36 -29.09 55.84 -2.91
C LYS A 36 -28.80 55.87 -4.41
N ARG A 37 -27.67 55.31 -4.82
CA ARG A 37 -27.35 55.13 -6.24
C ARG A 37 -28.32 54.11 -6.84
N SER A 38 -29.21 54.53 -7.72
CA SER A 38 -30.19 53.67 -8.40
C SER A 38 -29.90 53.57 -9.90
N LEU A 39 -30.16 52.40 -10.50
CA LEU A 39 -30.02 52.12 -11.92
C LEU A 39 -31.31 51.47 -12.44
N ASN A 40 -31.75 51.84 -13.65
CA ASN A 40 -32.85 51.16 -14.33
C ASN A 40 -32.33 49.95 -15.11
N VAL A 41 -32.93 48.78 -14.89
CA VAL A 41 -32.54 47.52 -15.52
C VAL A 41 -33.77 46.78 -16.03
N LYS A 42 -33.70 46.22 -17.24
CA LYS A 42 -34.82 45.48 -17.83
C LYS A 42 -34.96 44.11 -17.19
N VAL A 43 -36.21 43.65 -16.99
CA VAL A 43 -36.52 42.33 -16.43
C VAL A 43 -35.83 41.20 -17.19
N ASP A 44 -35.75 41.28 -18.51
CA ASP A 44 -35.19 40.26 -19.39
C ASP A 44 -33.66 40.04 -19.17
N GLU A 45 -32.95 40.99 -18.56
CA GLU A 45 -31.54 40.94 -18.25
C GLU A 45 -31.27 40.34 -16.87
N LEU A 46 -32.30 40.08 -16.07
CA LEU A 46 -32.21 39.63 -14.69
C LEU A 46 -32.70 38.20 -14.53
N LEU A 47 -31.86 37.34 -13.98
CA LEU A 47 -32.27 36.02 -13.56
C LEU A 47 -32.74 36.08 -12.09
N VAL A 48 -34.08 36.19 -11.92
CA VAL A 48 -34.70 36.21 -10.60
C VAL A 48 -35.04 34.79 -10.16
N LYS A 49 -34.62 34.40 -8.96
CA LYS A 49 -34.89 33.11 -8.35
C LYS A 49 -35.48 33.29 -6.96
N GLU A 50 -36.23 32.31 -6.51
CA GLU A 50 -36.87 32.32 -5.20
C GLU A 50 -35.98 31.59 -4.17
N VAL A 51 -35.93 32.16 -2.96
CA VAL A 51 -35.28 31.54 -1.80
C VAL A 51 -36.23 30.47 -1.26
N SER A 52 -35.82 29.21 -1.28
CA SER A 52 -36.65 28.07 -0.87
C SER A 52 -36.01 27.26 0.23
N GLN A 53 -36.85 26.54 0.98
CA GLN A 53 -36.34 25.45 1.86
C GLN A 53 -36.30 24.15 1.07
N GLU A 54 -35.07 23.71 0.78
CA GLU A 54 -34.85 22.49 0.05
C GLU A 54 -34.06 21.49 0.88
N PHE A 55 -34.17 20.23 0.51
CA PHE A 55 -33.27 19.20 1.05
C PHE A 55 -31.87 19.40 0.48
N PHE A 56 -31.02 19.99 1.28
CA PHE A 56 -29.62 20.22 0.93
C PHE A 56 -28.76 19.02 1.33
N GLU A 57 -27.98 18.55 0.38
CA GLU A 57 -27.00 17.50 0.54
C GLU A 57 -25.68 18.07 -0.01
N ASP A 58 -24.66 18.16 0.85
CA ASP A 58 -23.32 18.53 0.39
C ASP A 58 -22.73 17.31 -0.33
N PHE A 59 -22.42 17.46 -1.60
CA PHE A 59 -21.86 16.40 -2.40
C PHE A 59 -20.86 16.93 -3.43
N ILE A 60 -19.96 16.07 -3.84
CA ILE A 60 -19.04 16.34 -4.94
C ILE A 60 -19.20 15.29 -6.03
N VAL A 61 -18.87 15.66 -7.24
CA VAL A 61 -18.84 14.74 -8.39
C VAL A 61 -17.44 14.71 -8.96
N PHE A 62 -16.92 13.50 -9.10
CA PHE A 62 -15.60 13.25 -9.70
C PHE A 62 -15.60 11.96 -10.52
N GLN A 63 -14.63 11.83 -11.41
CA GLN A 63 -14.44 10.62 -12.19
C GLN A 63 -13.61 9.61 -11.40
N ALA A 64 -14.06 8.36 -11.37
CA ALA A 64 -13.34 7.23 -10.79
C ALA A 64 -13.17 6.12 -11.83
N LYS A 65 -12.01 5.49 -11.81
CA LYS A 65 -11.67 4.39 -12.72
C LYS A 65 -11.80 3.06 -12.01
N VAL A 66 -12.36 2.07 -12.70
CA VAL A 66 -12.42 0.70 -12.21
C VAL A 66 -11.02 0.09 -12.28
N GLU A 67 -10.59 -0.45 -11.16
CA GLU A 67 -9.34 -1.20 -11.02
C GLU A 67 -9.62 -2.53 -10.33
N PRO A 68 -8.86 -3.60 -10.62
CA PRO A 68 -8.94 -4.83 -9.85
C PRO A 68 -8.65 -4.58 -8.37
N LEU A 69 -9.31 -5.29 -7.48
CA LEU A 69 -9.08 -5.17 -6.04
C LEU A 69 -7.65 -5.55 -5.69
N ASN A 70 -7.17 -6.67 -6.23
CA ASN A 70 -5.82 -7.16 -6.09
C ASN A 70 -5.20 -7.39 -7.46
N LEU A 71 -4.06 -6.78 -7.67
CA LEU A 71 -3.24 -6.92 -8.87
C LEU A 71 -1.89 -7.51 -8.48
N VAL A 72 -1.52 -8.61 -9.11
CA VAL A 72 -0.24 -9.27 -8.86
C VAL A 72 0.60 -9.26 -10.13
N LEU A 73 1.79 -8.67 -10.04
CA LEU A 73 2.74 -8.67 -11.15
C LEU A 73 3.37 -10.06 -11.31
N VAL A 74 3.52 -10.49 -12.56
CA VAL A 74 4.25 -11.70 -12.93
C VAL A 74 5.67 -11.27 -13.32
N ASN A 75 6.59 -11.37 -12.37
CA ASN A 75 7.98 -10.98 -12.58
C ASN A 75 8.83 -12.18 -12.98
N ILE A 76 9.81 -11.92 -13.82
CA ILE A 76 10.83 -12.87 -14.23
C ILE A 76 11.87 -12.96 -13.12
N ILE A 77 12.07 -14.16 -12.57
CA ILE A 77 13.07 -14.40 -11.52
C ILE A 77 14.43 -14.63 -12.16
N GLU A 78 14.48 -15.48 -13.17
CA GLU A 78 15.72 -15.79 -13.91
C GLU A 78 15.64 -15.18 -15.33
N GLY A 79 16.54 -14.22 -15.62
CA GLY A 79 16.60 -13.57 -16.92
C GLY A 79 17.00 -14.54 -18.04
N GLY A 80 16.51 -14.26 -19.25
CA GLY A 80 16.78 -15.08 -20.43
C GLY A 80 15.87 -14.73 -21.60
N SER A 81 15.95 -15.50 -22.68
CA SER A 81 15.06 -15.39 -23.82
C SER A 81 13.81 -16.27 -23.64
N VAL A 82 12.66 -15.82 -24.16
CA VAL A 82 11.42 -16.59 -24.16
C VAL A 82 11.56 -17.77 -25.12
N LYS A 83 11.50 -19.00 -24.60
CA LYS A 83 11.61 -20.23 -25.37
C LYS A 83 10.23 -20.79 -25.77
N GLU A 84 9.29 -20.76 -24.86
CA GLU A 84 7.94 -21.31 -25.05
C GLU A 84 6.91 -20.42 -24.36
N ILE A 85 5.71 -20.32 -24.93
CA ILE A 85 4.56 -19.59 -24.39
C ILE A 85 3.42 -20.59 -24.25
N PHE A 86 2.84 -20.72 -23.05
CA PHE A 86 1.81 -21.72 -22.74
C PHE A 86 0.40 -21.15 -22.66
N VAL A 87 0.26 -19.82 -22.54
CA VAL A 87 -1.01 -19.12 -22.40
C VAL A 87 -1.00 -17.82 -23.18
N GLU A 88 -2.18 -17.36 -23.57
CA GLU A 88 -2.38 -16.09 -24.25
C GLU A 88 -2.81 -14.98 -23.28
N ASN A 89 -2.63 -13.73 -23.67
CA ASN A 89 -3.12 -12.57 -22.95
C ASN A 89 -4.66 -12.64 -22.82
N GLY A 90 -5.21 -12.32 -21.65
CA GLY A 90 -6.65 -12.41 -21.36
C GLY A 90 -7.12 -13.77 -20.85
N ALA A 91 -6.27 -14.80 -20.87
CA ALA A 91 -6.64 -16.14 -20.40
C ALA A 91 -6.89 -16.17 -18.89
N MET A 92 -7.79 -17.06 -18.46
CA MET A 92 -7.97 -17.42 -17.05
C MET A 92 -6.92 -18.43 -16.65
N VAL A 93 -6.20 -18.13 -15.58
CA VAL A 93 -5.14 -18.98 -15.04
C VAL A 93 -5.41 -19.33 -13.58
N THR A 94 -4.97 -20.53 -13.18
CA THR A 94 -4.96 -20.97 -11.78
C THR A 94 -3.55 -20.81 -11.21
N GLN A 95 -3.44 -20.64 -9.92
CA GLN A 95 -2.14 -20.59 -9.24
C GLN A 95 -1.26 -21.80 -9.62
N GLY A 96 0.00 -21.54 -9.94
CA GLY A 96 0.97 -22.57 -10.37
C GLY A 96 0.89 -22.95 -11.86
N ARG A 97 -0.10 -22.47 -12.62
CA ARG A 97 -0.19 -22.77 -14.07
C ARG A 97 1.02 -22.18 -14.81
N PRO A 98 1.71 -22.95 -15.67
CA PRO A 98 2.76 -22.46 -16.53
C PRO A 98 2.27 -21.36 -17.47
N LEU A 99 3.02 -20.27 -17.58
CA LEU A 99 2.72 -19.12 -18.46
C LEU A 99 3.71 -19.04 -19.62
N ALA A 100 4.99 -19.09 -19.32
CA ALA A 100 6.07 -19.07 -20.30
C ALA A 100 7.30 -19.81 -19.76
N ARG A 101 8.18 -20.24 -20.65
CA ARG A 101 9.50 -20.81 -20.32
C ARG A 101 10.59 -19.90 -20.83
N MET A 102 11.48 -19.54 -19.94
CA MET A 102 12.70 -18.81 -20.25
C MET A 102 13.84 -19.77 -20.56
N TYR A 103 14.83 -19.29 -21.29
CA TYR A 103 16.04 -20.01 -21.63
C TYR A 103 17.26 -19.08 -21.52
N ASN A 104 18.24 -19.49 -20.75
CA ASN A 104 19.52 -18.81 -20.63
C ASN A 104 20.63 -19.87 -20.52
N PRO A 105 21.34 -20.19 -21.62
CA PRO A 105 22.33 -21.27 -21.63
C PRO A 105 23.49 -21.03 -20.66
N ASN A 106 23.90 -19.78 -20.45
CA ASN A 106 24.98 -19.47 -19.51
C ASN A 106 24.58 -19.75 -18.06
N THR A 107 23.37 -19.34 -17.66
CA THR A 107 22.85 -19.57 -16.32
C THR A 107 22.58 -21.07 -16.11
N GLU A 108 22.04 -21.79 -17.10
CA GLU A 108 21.84 -23.24 -17.03
C GLU A 108 23.18 -23.99 -16.87
N LEU A 109 24.22 -23.60 -17.61
CA LEU A 109 25.57 -24.17 -17.48
C LEU A 109 26.14 -23.88 -16.10
N ASN A 110 26.02 -22.69 -15.58
CA ASN A 110 26.45 -22.33 -14.23
C ASN A 110 25.77 -23.20 -13.16
N TYR A 111 24.46 -23.40 -13.26
CA TYR A 111 23.74 -24.30 -12.34
C TYR A 111 24.21 -25.73 -12.44
N LEU A 112 24.44 -26.26 -13.66
CA LEU A 112 24.97 -27.60 -13.84
C LEU A 112 26.36 -27.77 -13.24
N THR A 113 27.24 -26.80 -13.43
CA THR A 113 28.59 -26.81 -12.87
C THR A 113 28.56 -26.80 -11.34
N GLN A 114 27.74 -25.95 -10.73
CA GLN A 114 27.57 -25.88 -9.28
C GLN A 114 26.95 -27.19 -8.72
N GLU A 115 25.92 -27.72 -9.39
CA GLU A 115 25.31 -29.02 -9.01
C GLU A 115 26.34 -30.15 -9.00
N THR A 116 27.15 -30.23 -10.06
CA THR A 116 28.20 -31.23 -10.19
C THR A 116 29.25 -31.09 -9.08
N ALA A 117 29.71 -29.87 -8.79
CA ALA A 117 30.70 -29.62 -7.73
C ALA A 117 30.16 -30.03 -6.34
N ILE A 118 28.92 -29.73 -6.03
CA ILE A 118 28.31 -30.13 -4.75
C ILE A 118 28.21 -31.66 -4.65
N ILE A 119 27.76 -32.34 -5.72
CA ILE A 119 27.67 -33.81 -5.77
C ILE A 119 29.04 -34.44 -5.57
N GLU A 120 30.07 -33.92 -6.25
CA GLU A 120 31.46 -34.39 -6.09
C GLU A 120 31.93 -34.25 -4.64
N GLN A 121 31.66 -33.13 -3.99
CA GLN A 121 32.00 -32.88 -2.59
C GLN A 121 31.29 -33.86 -1.64
N ILE A 122 30.00 -34.14 -1.88
CA ILE A 122 29.23 -35.14 -1.11
C ILE A 122 29.88 -36.53 -1.27
N ASN A 123 30.30 -36.91 -2.49
CA ASN A 123 30.95 -38.18 -2.77
C ASN A 123 32.30 -38.27 -2.06
N ASN A 124 33.09 -37.19 -2.02
CA ASN A 124 34.36 -37.13 -1.30
C ASN A 124 34.17 -37.32 0.21
N LEU A 125 33.15 -36.69 0.80
CA LEU A 125 32.78 -36.85 2.21
C LEU A 125 32.34 -38.29 2.52
N ASN A 126 31.53 -38.90 1.65
CA ASN A 126 31.14 -40.32 1.80
C ASN A 126 32.34 -41.27 1.74
N THR A 127 33.30 -41.00 0.84
CA THR A 127 34.54 -41.74 0.78
C THR A 127 35.34 -41.61 2.08
N GLY A 128 35.44 -40.42 2.64
CA GLY A 128 36.03 -40.16 3.96
C GLY A 128 35.36 -40.98 5.07
N LYS A 129 34.04 -41.06 5.08
CA LYS A 129 33.25 -41.87 6.03
C LYS A 129 33.54 -43.38 5.88
N LEU A 130 33.67 -43.86 4.65
CA LEU A 130 34.05 -45.25 4.39
C LEU A 130 35.48 -45.58 4.88
N ASN A 131 36.44 -44.66 4.72
CA ASN A 131 37.81 -44.82 5.21
C ASN A 131 37.85 -44.92 6.73
N ILE A 132 37.11 -44.06 7.46
CA ILE A 132 36.99 -44.15 8.92
C ILE A 132 36.43 -45.52 9.34
N ARG A 133 35.41 -46.00 8.66
CA ARG A 133 34.82 -47.33 8.97
C ARG A 133 35.78 -48.48 8.69
N ASN A 134 36.55 -48.42 7.61
CA ASN A 134 37.58 -49.44 7.30
C ASN A 134 38.67 -49.44 8.36
N GLN A 135 39.10 -48.28 8.85
CA GLN A 135 40.08 -48.18 9.94
C GLN A 135 39.58 -48.83 11.24
N GLU A 136 38.29 -48.56 11.60
CA GLU A 136 37.63 -49.19 12.77
C GLU A 136 37.60 -50.74 12.63
N LEU A 137 37.30 -51.26 11.45
CA LEU A 137 37.29 -52.67 11.16
C LEU A 137 38.71 -53.31 11.30
N ASN A 138 39.74 -52.58 10.84
CA ASN A 138 41.13 -53.07 10.98
C ASN A 138 41.57 -53.15 12.46
N LEU A 139 41.29 -52.12 13.25
CA LEU A 139 41.55 -52.11 14.69
C LEU A 139 40.80 -53.22 15.43
N THR A 140 39.59 -53.55 14.98
CA THR A 140 38.79 -54.65 15.55
C THR A 140 39.41 -56.01 15.23
N LYS A 141 39.99 -56.21 14.02
CA LYS A 141 40.74 -57.38 13.64
C LYS A 141 42.02 -57.53 14.48
N ASP A 142 42.79 -56.45 14.67
CA ASP A 142 44.00 -56.41 15.47
C ASP A 142 43.69 -56.77 16.94
N LEU A 143 42.58 -56.27 17.50
CA LEU A 143 42.16 -56.67 18.85
C LEU A 143 41.85 -58.14 18.93
N ALA A 144 41.22 -58.77 17.95
CA ALA A 144 40.90 -60.18 17.94
C ALA A 144 42.17 -61.05 17.95
N LEU A 145 43.24 -60.68 17.19
CA LEU A 145 44.51 -61.30 17.19
C LEU A 145 45.23 -61.22 18.56
N ILE A 146 45.26 -60.01 19.14
CA ILE A 146 45.84 -59.72 20.44
C ILE A 146 45.12 -60.50 21.57
N GLU A 147 43.80 -60.62 21.49
CA GLU A 147 43.00 -61.41 22.43
C GLU A 147 43.27 -62.89 22.33
N HIS A 148 43.53 -63.42 21.12
CA HIS A 148 43.95 -64.76 20.91
C HIS A 148 45.33 -65.02 21.59
N ASP A 149 46.36 -64.19 21.31
CA ASP A 149 47.67 -64.27 21.88
C ASP A 149 47.68 -64.22 23.43
N TYR A 150 46.86 -63.29 23.98
CA TYR A 150 46.67 -63.19 25.43
C TYR A 150 46.05 -64.46 26.04
N ASN A 151 45.00 -65.00 25.40
CA ASN A 151 44.36 -66.22 25.89
C ASN A 151 45.34 -67.45 25.86
N ASP A 152 46.16 -67.51 24.83
CA ASP A 152 47.18 -68.54 24.76
C ASP A 152 48.25 -68.35 25.84
N ALA A 153 48.79 -67.14 26.04
CA ALA A 153 49.76 -66.87 27.09
C ALA A 153 49.17 -67.16 28.49
N LYS A 154 47.92 -66.83 28.70
CA LYS A 154 47.18 -67.11 29.93
C LYS A 154 47.02 -68.60 30.15
N ARG A 155 46.67 -69.39 29.15
CA ARG A 155 46.57 -70.85 29.21
C ARG A 155 47.89 -71.45 29.61
N VAL A 156 49.01 -71.01 28.98
CA VAL A 156 50.39 -71.48 29.31
C VAL A 156 50.76 -71.13 30.76
N TYR A 157 50.43 -69.91 31.20
CA TYR A 157 50.62 -69.47 32.59
C TYR A 157 49.84 -70.33 33.57
N ASP A 158 48.54 -70.54 33.38
CA ASP A 158 47.62 -71.27 34.28
C ASP A 158 48.06 -72.73 34.40
N MET A 159 48.56 -73.35 33.30
CA MET A 159 49.14 -74.70 33.31
C MET A 159 50.43 -74.76 34.12
N ASN A 160 51.37 -73.84 33.88
CA ASN A 160 52.68 -73.83 34.49
C ASN A 160 52.69 -73.36 35.96
N ALA A 161 51.68 -72.54 36.35
CA ALA A 161 51.52 -72.17 37.75
C ALA A 161 51.38 -73.38 38.66
N LYS A 162 50.62 -74.41 38.24
CA LYS A 162 50.43 -75.68 38.97
C LYS A 162 51.67 -76.50 39.01
N LEU A 163 52.54 -76.42 37.97
CA LEU A 163 53.83 -77.11 37.92
C LEU A 163 54.89 -76.44 38.77
N PHE A 164 54.86 -75.09 38.83
CA PHE A 164 55.76 -74.32 39.68
C PHE A 164 55.43 -74.52 41.18
N GLU A 165 54.19 -74.59 41.57
CA GLU A 165 53.73 -74.92 42.93
C GLU A 165 54.21 -76.31 43.43
N LYS A 166 54.49 -77.20 42.44
CA LYS A 166 55.02 -78.55 42.70
C LYS A 166 56.54 -78.63 42.49
N ASP A 167 57.27 -77.54 42.36
CA ASP A 167 58.73 -77.50 42.11
C ASP A 167 59.20 -78.25 40.84
N ILE A 168 58.27 -78.38 39.83
CA ILE A 168 58.60 -79.19 38.60
C ILE A 168 59.32 -78.32 37.55
N ILE A 169 59.14 -77.02 37.57
CA ILE A 169 59.77 -76.04 36.63
C ILE A 169 60.69 -75.09 37.39
N SER A 170 61.78 -74.61 36.67
CA SER A 170 62.71 -73.66 37.25
C SER A 170 62.12 -72.28 37.52
N ARG A 171 62.68 -71.55 38.49
CA ARG A 171 62.27 -70.18 38.78
C ARG A 171 62.47 -69.20 37.60
N ASN A 172 63.50 -69.48 36.80
CA ASN A 172 63.81 -68.74 35.60
C ASN A 172 62.73 -68.93 34.54
N ASP A 173 62.36 -70.18 34.25
CA ASP A 173 61.31 -70.50 33.26
C ASP A 173 59.94 -69.92 33.69
N TRP A 174 59.66 -70.02 34.99
CA TRP A 174 58.42 -69.38 35.56
C TRP A 174 58.42 -67.86 35.36
N ASN A 175 59.52 -67.16 35.60
CA ASN A 175 59.62 -65.72 35.38
C ASN A 175 59.40 -65.33 33.90
N VAL A 176 59.92 -66.09 32.94
CA VAL A 176 59.75 -65.92 31.50
C VAL A 176 58.28 -66.05 31.14
N ILE A 177 57.58 -67.06 31.67
CA ILE A 177 56.12 -67.25 31.41
C ILE A 177 55.30 -66.14 31.99
N LYS A 178 55.59 -65.71 33.22
CA LYS A 178 54.93 -64.61 33.89
C LYS A 178 55.10 -63.27 33.13
N GLU A 179 56.32 -62.97 32.70
CA GLU A 179 56.61 -61.76 31.92
C GLU A 179 55.92 -61.81 30.55
N SER A 180 55.85 -62.99 29.89
CA SER A 180 55.11 -63.15 28.64
C SER A 180 53.63 -62.87 28.80
N LEU A 181 52.97 -63.35 29.86
CA LEU A 181 51.59 -63.06 30.14
C LEU A 181 51.41 -61.56 30.40
N ARG A 182 52.24 -60.94 31.23
CA ARG A 182 52.18 -59.50 31.54
C ARG A 182 52.31 -58.68 30.27
N PHE A 183 53.21 -59.00 29.38
CA PHE A 183 53.42 -58.36 28.10
C PHE A 183 52.12 -58.40 27.24
N GLN A 184 51.51 -59.58 27.12
CA GLN A 184 50.27 -59.72 26.35
C GLN A 184 49.10 -59.01 27.01
N GLU A 185 49.03 -58.90 28.33
CA GLU A 185 48.03 -58.19 29.09
C GLU A 185 48.19 -56.70 28.88
N GLU A 186 49.40 -56.16 28.97
CA GLU A 186 49.68 -54.75 28.65
C GLU A 186 49.33 -54.40 27.20
N ARG A 187 49.70 -55.29 26.27
CA ARG A 187 49.37 -55.10 24.83
C ARG A 187 47.86 -55.07 24.57
N LYS A 188 47.10 -55.96 25.22
CA LYS A 188 45.65 -56.03 25.16
C LYS A 188 44.99 -54.76 25.77
N SER A 189 45.51 -54.31 26.89
CA SER A 189 45.03 -53.04 27.52
C SER A 189 45.26 -51.83 26.64
N ASN A 190 46.46 -51.73 26.06
CA ASN A 190 46.84 -50.63 25.19
C ASN A 190 45.97 -50.58 23.93
N ILE A 191 45.75 -51.71 23.24
CA ILE A 191 44.91 -51.73 22.06
C ILE A 191 43.46 -51.39 22.37
N ARG A 192 42.90 -51.86 23.49
CA ARG A 192 41.54 -51.52 23.94
C ARG A 192 41.38 -50.01 24.21
N THR A 193 42.37 -49.42 24.89
CA THR A 193 42.40 -47.99 25.15
C THR A 193 42.45 -47.17 23.85
N SER A 194 43.30 -47.63 22.89
CA SER A 194 43.42 -47.00 21.57
C SER A 194 42.13 -47.09 20.79
N ILE A 195 41.46 -48.24 20.76
CA ILE A 195 40.14 -48.42 20.10
C ILE A 195 39.08 -47.49 20.72
N GLN A 196 39.04 -47.36 22.04
CA GLN A 196 38.08 -46.53 22.72
C GLN A 196 38.26 -45.04 22.36
N LYS A 197 39.50 -44.53 22.35
CA LYS A 197 39.83 -43.17 21.92
C LYS A 197 39.49 -42.95 20.46
N GLU A 198 39.88 -43.89 19.59
CA GLU A 198 39.59 -43.80 18.15
C GLU A 198 38.08 -43.77 17.87
N LYS A 199 37.32 -44.65 18.55
CA LYS A 199 35.85 -44.66 18.44
C LYS A 199 35.20 -43.33 18.81
N GLN A 200 35.68 -42.67 19.87
CA GLN A 200 35.20 -41.35 20.25
C GLN A 200 35.52 -40.29 19.17
N THR A 201 36.77 -40.31 18.67
CA THR A 201 37.20 -39.40 17.61
C THR A 201 36.39 -39.63 16.33
N ASN A 202 36.22 -40.87 15.94
CA ASN A 202 35.45 -41.27 14.75
C ASN A 202 33.99 -40.87 14.84
N GLN A 203 33.36 -40.99 16.01
CA GLN A 203 31.97 -40.51 16.21
C GLN A 203 31.84 -39.03 15.98
N VAL A 204 32.79 -38.20 16.47
CA VAL A 204 32.80 -36.76 16.25
C VAL A 204 33.00 -36.43 14.77
N GLN A 205 33.98 -37.10 14.12
CA GLN A 205 34.28 -36.89 12.69
C GLN A 205 33.09 -37.29 11.81
N ILE A 206 32.47 -38.44 12.03
CA ILE A 206 31.29 -38.90 11.30
C ILE A 206 30.13 -37.94 11.50
N SER A 207 29.93 -37.41 12.72
CA SER A 207 28.89 -36.41 13.00
C SER A 207 29.13 -35.09 12.25
N GLN A 208 30.40 -34.66 12.13
CA GLN A 208 30.76 -33.48 11.34
C GLN A 208 30.53 -33.72 9.85
N ILE A 209 30.97 -34.87 9.31
CA ILE A 209 30.75 -35.26 7.92
C ILE A 209 29.24 -35.29 7.60
N ASN A 210 28.44 -35.93 8.45
CA ASN A 210 26.99 -36.01 8.24
C ASN A 210 26.33 -34.61 8.21
N ARG A 211 26.74 -33.69 9.11
CA ARG A 211 26.27 -32.29 9.08
C ARG A 211 26.67 -31.57 7.79
N SER A 212 27.90 -31.77 7.33
CA SER A 212 28.38 -31.19 6.08
C SER A 212 27.58 -31.70 4.87
N ILE A 213 27.33 -33.01 4.80
CA ILE A 213 26.51 -33.64 3.76
C ILE A 213 25.09 -33.04 3.78
N GLN A 214 24.46 -32.96 4.95
CA GLN A 214 23.13 -32.38 5.08
C GLN A 214 23.07 -30.91 4.60
N THR A 215 24.08 -30.11 4.92
CA THR A 215 24.17 -28.72 4.43
C THR A 215 24.30 -28.66 2.91
N MET A 216 25.10 -29.58 2.33
CA MET A 216 25.26 -29.66 0.88
C MET A 216 24.01 -30.14 0.17
N GLU A 217 23.27 -31.10 0.74
CA GLU A 217 21.97 -31.55 0.23
C GLU A 217 20.95 -30.40 0.23
N MET A 218 20.87 -29.61 1.31
CA MET A 218 20.04 -28.40 1.33
C MET A 218 20.46 -27.39 0.25
N SER A 219 21.76 -27.19 0.05
CA SER A 219 22.26 -26.31 -1.01
C SER A 219 21.87 -26.81 -2.40
N LEU A 220 21.91 -28.12 -2.60
CA LEU A 220 21.51 -28.79 -3.84
C LEU A 220 20.01 -28.59 -4.11
N ASP A 221 19.17 -28.71 -3.08
CA ASP A 221 17.73 -28.49 -3.19
C ASP A 221 17.39 -27.03 -3.55
N ILE A 222 18.09 -26.07 -2.93
CA ILE A 222 17.95 -24.65 -3.28
C ILE A 222 18.36 -24.42 -4.75
N LEU A 223 19.48 -24.96 -5.17
CA LEU A 223 19.96 -24.83 -6.56
C LEU A 223 18.96 -25.41 -7.56
N ARG A 224 18.41 -26.59 -7.28
CA ARG A 224 17.37 -27.22 -8.10
C ARG A 224 16.07 -26.45 -8.11
N SER A 225 15.72 -25.82 -7.00
CA SER A 225 14.55 -24.92 -6.92
C SER A 225 14.76 -23.67 -7.78
N ASN A 226 15.93 -23.06 -7.73
CA ASN A 226 16.26 -21.90 -8.57
C ASN A 226 16.18 -22.25 -10.06
N LYS A 227 16.61 -23.44 -10.45
CA LYS A 227 16.50 -23.91 -11.83
C LYS A 227 15.04 -23.99 -12.34
N LYS A 228 14.06 -24.21 -11.44
CA LYS A 228 12.63 -24.18 -11.79
C LYS A 228 12.13 -22.79 -12.12
N ASN A 229 12.82 -21.72 -11.71
CA ASN A 229 12.43 -20.31 -11.96
C ASN A 229 12.53 -19.91 -13.44
N PHE A 230 13.13 -20.72 -14.29
CA PHE A 230 13.02 -20.59 -15.75
C PHE A 230 11.62 -20.89 -16.26
N LEU A 231 10.78 -21.59 -15.50
CA LEU A 231 9.37 -21.79 -15.79
C LEU A 231 8.56 -20.73 -15.04
N ILE A 232 8.10 -19.73 -15.75
CA ILE A 232 7.25 -18.68 -15.19
C ILE A 232 5.87 -19.26 -14.97
N THR A 233 5.38 -19.20 -13.75
CA THR A 233 4.07 -19.70 -13.35
C THR A 233 3.21 -18.60 -12.76
N ALA A 234 1.89 -18.77 -12.81
CA ALA A 234 0.95 -17.85 -12.20
C ALA A 234 1.08 -17.84 -10.67
N PRO A 235 1.44 -16.71 -10.03
CA PRO A 235 1.55 -16.61 -8.57
C PRO A 235 0.20 -16.72 -7.84
N VAL A 236 -0.89 -16.32 -8.50
CA VAL A 236 -2.27 -16.37 -8.02
C VAL A 236 -3.22 -16.81 -9.14
N SER A 237 -4.44 -17.21 -8.76
CA SER A 237 -5.51 -17.47 -9.73
C SER A 237 -6.18 -16.16 -10.14
N GLY A 238 -6.46 -15.98 -11.44
CA GLY A 238 -7.10 -14.77 -11.95
C GLY A 238 -7.05 -14.68 -13.48
N ARG A 239 -7.34 -13.49 -14.00
CA ARG A 239 -7.21 -13.18 -15.43
C ARG A 239 -5.82 -12.62 -15.70
N LEU A 240 -5.09 -13.23 -16.62
CA LEU A 240 -3.79 -12.75 -17.08
C LEU A 240 -3.99 -11.55 -18.01
N THR A 241 -3.40 -10.41 -17.68
CA THR A 241 -3.51 -9.15 -18.43
C THR A 241 -2.13 -8.55 -18.68
N SER A 242 -2.00 -7.71 -19.69
CA SER A 242 -0.73 -7.11 -20.10
C SER A 242 0.40 -8.14 -20.28
N PHE A 243 0.04 -9.37 -20.71
CA PHE A 243 0.99 -10.46 -20.93
C PHE A 243 1.35 -10.51 -22.41
N GLU A 244 2.51 -10.02 -22.75
CA GLU A 244 2.98 -9.89 -24.14
C GLU A 244 4.39 -10.49 -24.32
N PRO A 245 4.59 -11.77 -24.02
CA PRO A 245 5.85 -12.43 -24.33
C PRO A 245 5.99 -12.63 -25.84
N ILE A 246 7.17 -12.37 -26.36
CA ILE A 246 7.53 -12.65 -27.76
C ILE A 246 8.62 -13.71 -27.76
N LEU A 247 8.43 -14.76 -28.54
CA LEU A 247 9.43 -15.83 -28.70
C LEU A 247 10.79 -15.25 -29.12
N GLY A 248 11.85 -15.62 -28.41
CA GLY A 248 13.19 -15.11 -28.62
C GLY A 248 13.50 -13.75 -27.98
N LYS A 249 12.51 -12.99 -27.51
CA LYS A 249 12.75 -11.76 -26.78
C LYS A 249 13.43 -12.06 -25.45
N THR A 250 14.46 -11.26 -25.14
CA THR A 250 15.20 -11.39 -23.87
C THR A 250 14.63 -10.42 -22.84
N PHE A 251 14.46 -10.92 -21.62
CA PHE A 251 14.04 -10.18 -20.44
C PHE A 251 15.08 -10.32 -19.34
N GLN A 252 15.18 -9.33 -18.46
CA GLN A 252 16.08 -9.35 -17.33
C GLN A 252 15.38 -9.86 -16.06
N ALA A 253 16.16 -10.34 -15.09
CA ALA A 253 15.65 -10.69 -13.78
C ALA A 253 15.01 -9.46 -13.11
N GLY A 254 13.82 -9.63 -12.50
CA GLY A 254 13.02 -8.55 -11.90
C GLY A 254 12.08 -7.83 -12.87
N GLU A 255 12.21 -8.03 -14.17
CA GLU A 255 11.32 -7.43 -15.17
C GLU A 255 9.94 -8.11 -15.15
N SER A 256 8.86 -7.32 -15.27
CA SER A 256 7.50 -7.86 -15.33
C SER A 256 7.15 -8.28 -16.75
N ILE A 257 6.67 -9.50 -16.92
CA ILE A 257 6.20 -10.05 -18.20
C ILE A 257 4.67 -9.95 -18.37
N GLY A 258 3.96 -9.63 -17.27
CA GLY A 258 2.51 -9.50 -17.25
C GLY A 258 1.98 -9.25 -15.85
N ARG A 259 0.66 -9.24 -15.72
CA ARG A 259 -0.02 -9.10 -14.43
C ARG A 259 -1.24 -10.01 -14.39
N ILE A 260 -1.64 -10.41 -13.19
CA ILE A 260 -2.83 -11.20 -12.96
C ILE A 260 -3.80 -10.37 -12.11
N ASP A 261 -4.98 -10.16 -12.67
CA ASP A 261 -6.10 -9.51 -11.99
C ASP A 261 -6.86 -10.60 -11.20
N SER A 262 -6.87 -10.46 -9.88
CA SER A 262 -7.56 -11.40 -8.98
C SER A 262 -9.08 -11.33 -9.22
N ARG A 263 -9.77 -12.46 -9.05
CA ARG A 263 -11.24 -12.55 -9.12
C ARG A 263 -11.96 -11.96 -7.91
N GLU A 264 -11.26 -11.42 -6.94
CA GLU A 264 -11.86 -10.96 -5.67
C GLU A 264 -12.72 -9.70 -5.80
N GLY A 265 -12.82 -9.13 -7.01
CA GLY A 265 -13.68 -7.99 -7.32
C GLY A 265 -12.92 -6.78 -7.86
N TYR A 266 -13.68 -5.68 -7.95
CA TYR A 266 -13.18 -4.41 -8.45
C TYR A 266 -13.33 -3.31 -7.38
N LYS A 267 -12.45 -2.32 -7.43
CA LYS A 267 -12.56 -1.06 -6.71
C LYS A 267 -12.64 0.09 -7.70
N LEU A 268 -13.13 1.22 -7.22
CA LEU A 268 -13.03 2.48 -7.93
C LEU A 268 -11.86 3.28 -7.35
N SER A 269 -10.98 3.74 -8.21
CA SER A 269 -9.86 4.62 -7.88
C SER A 269 -10.10 5.99 -8.49
N ALA A 270 -10.02 7.04 -7.69
CA ALA A 270 -10.27 8.41 -8.11
C ALA A 270 -9.17 9.36 -7.64
N GLN A 271 -8.86 10.36 -8.47
CA GLN A 271 -8.04 11.51 -8.12
C GLN A 271 -8.95 12.69 -7.81
N VAL A 272 -9.00 13.10 -6.55
CA VAL A 272 -9.85 14.18 -6.06
C VAL A 272 -9.01 15.40 -5.70
N ASP A 273 -9.56 16.60 -5.92
CA ASP A 273 -8.91 17.89 -5.62
C ASP A 273 -8.59 18.01 -4.12
N GLU A 274 -7.40 18.54 -3.79
CA GLU A 274 -6.89 18.67 -2.41
C GLU A 274 -7.82 19.48 -1.49
N PHE A 275 -8.62 20.38 -2.05
CA PHE A 275 -9.62 21.14 -1.30
C PHE A 275 -10.59 20.27 -0.49
N TYR A 276 -10.82 19.02 -0.95
CA TYR A 276 -11.73 18.10 -0.29
C TYR A 276 -11.05 17.14 0.68
N LEU A 277 -9.73 17.24 0.86
CA LEU A 277 -8.96 16.28 1.69
C LEU A 277 -9.46 16.20 3.14
N GLU A 278 -9.80 17.34 3.74
CA GLU A 278 -10.33 17.37 5.12
C GLU A 278 -11.78 16.90 5.23
N LYS A 279 -12.53 16.96 4.13
CA LYS A 279 -13.96 16.59 4.09
C LYS A 279 -14.19 15.12 3.80
N ILE A 280 -13.28 14.46 3.04
CA ILE A 280 -13.43 13.05 2.65
C ILE A 280 -12.86 12.15 3.72
N ARG A 281 -13.70 11.24 4.22
CA ARG A 281 -13.32 10.24 5.24
C ARG A 281 -13.77 8.84 4.81
N VAL A 282 -13.08 7.85 5.33
CA VAL A 282 -13.48 6.43 5.18
C VAL A 282 -14.90 6.24 5.73
N GLY A 283 -15.72 5.51 4.98
CA GLY A 283 -17.12 5.23 5.30
C GLY A 283 -18.14 6.15 4.63
N LEU A 284 -17.72 7.25 3.98
CA LEU A 284 -18.65 8.09 3.20
C LEU A 284 -19.24 7.30 2.04
N LYS A 285 -20.53 7.52 1.79
CA LYS A 285 -21.31 6.88 0.74
C LYS A 285 -21.28 7.70 -0.53
N GLY A 286 -21.13 7.02 -1.65
CA GLY A 286 -21.26 7.59 -2.98
C GLY A 286 -22.27 6.82 -3.82
N GLN A 287 -22.64 7.39 -4.95
CA GLN A 287 -23.53 6.82 -5.93
C GLN A 287 -22.91 6.90 -7.32
N ILE A 288 -23.03 5.83 -8.07
CA ILE A 288 -22.67 5.77 -9.49
C ILE A 288 -23.89 5.30 -10.29
N GLU A 289 -23.92 5.61 -11.56
CA GLU A 289 -24.91 5.09 -12.48
C GLU A 289 -24.28 4.00 -13.36
N PHE A 290 -24.83 2.79 -13.32
CA PHE A 290 -24.38 1.67 -14.14
C PHE A 290 -25.56 0.99 -14.82
N LYS A 291 -25.61 1.01 -16.16
CA LYS A 291 -26.69 0.43 -16.96
C LYS A 291 -28.10 0.88 -16.53
N GLY A 292 -28.25 2.17 -16.20
CA GLY A 292 -29.52 2.75 -15.77
C GLY A 292 -29.93 2.41 -14.33
N LYS A 293 -29.05 1.77 -13.55
CA LYS A 293 -29.26 1.52 -12.10
C LYS A 293 -28.29 2.34 -11.28
N THR A 294 -28.78 2.89 -10.18
CA THR A 294 -27.93 3.55 -9.19
C THR A 294 -27.30 2.50 -8.29
N VAL A 295 -25.96 2.46 -8.25
CA VAL A 295 -25.18 1.56 -7.40
C VAL A 295 -24.50 2.37 -6.32
N THR A 296 -24.62 1.94 -5.07
CA THR A 296 -23.96 2.57 -3.93
C THR A 296 -22.52 2.08 -3.79
N VAL A 297 -21.63 3.00 -3.52
CA VAL A 297 -20.21 2.76 -3.26
C VAL A 297 -19.81 3.43 -1.95
N SER A 298 -18.79 2.90 -1.29
CA SER A 298 -18.28 3.43 -0.03
C SER A 298 -16.79 3.73 -0.12
N VAL A 299 -16.36 4.85 0.45
CA VAL A 299 -14.95 5.19 0.60
C VAL A 299 -14.31 4.22 1.59
N VAL A 300 -13.32 3.45 1.14
CA VAL A 300 -12.59 2.48 1.98
C VAL A 300 -11.18 2.94 2.29
N LYS A 301 -10.61 3.80 1.44
CA LYS A 301 -9.26 4.30 1.65
C LYS A 301 -9.10 5.71 1.10
N VAL A 302 -8.41 6.54 1.88
CA VAL A 302 -7.97 7.87 1.47
C VAL A 302 -6.45 7.88 1.57
N ILE A 303 -5.77 8.24 0.48
CA ILE A 303 -4.31 8.35 0.42
C ILE A 303 -3.99 9.85 0.44
N PRO A 304 -3.54 10.41 1.59
CA PRO A 304 -3.42 11.85 1.77
C PRO A 304 -2.19 12.47 1.09
N GLU A 305 -1.48 11.70 0.28
CA GLU A 305 -0.35 12.20 -0.51
C GLU A 305 -0.87 13.04 -1.69
N VAL A 306 -0.67 14.36 -1.61
CA VAL A 306 -1.08 15.29 -2.67
C VAL A 306 -0.02 15.32 -3.77
N LYS A 307 -0.45 15.00 -5.01
CA LYS A 307 0.36 15.09 -6.22
C LYS A 307 -0.38 15.96 -7.24
N SER A 308 0.24 17.02 -7.71
CA SER A 308 -0.36 17.95 -8.68
C SER A 308 -1.71 18.51 -8.23
N GLY A 309 -1.88 18.87 -6.93
CA GLY A 309 -3.11 19.41 -6.36
C GLY A 309 -4.23 18.37 -6.17
N ARG A 310 -3.92 17.07 -6.22
CA ARG A 310 -4.92 15.98 -6.08
C ARG A 310 -4.42 14.89 -5.14
N PHE A 311 -5.35 14.23 -4.47
CA PHE A 311 -5.12 13.04 -3.66
C PHE A 311 -5.97 11.87 -4.14
N GLN A 312 -5.58 10.66 -3.79
CA GLN A 312 -6.26 9.46 -4.27
C GLN A 312 -7.26 8.94 -3.24
N VAL A 313 -8.44 8.55 -3.75
CA VAL A 313 -9.52 7.92 -2.98
C VAL A 313 -9.87 6.59 -3.62
N GLU A 314 -10.00 5.55 -2.81
CA GLU A 314 -10.48 4.24 -3.24
C GLU A 314 -11.86 3.96 -2.65
N LEU A 315 -12.78 3.49 -3.51
CA LEU A 315 -14.14 3.16 -3.12
C LEU A 315 -14.44 1.70 -3.49
N LEU A 316 -15.25 1.05 -2.67
CA LEU A 316 -15.78 -0.29 -2.94
C LEU A 316 -17.27 -0.23 -3.24
N PHE A 317 -17.73 -1.19 -4.02
CA PHE A 317 -19.15 -1.40 -4.29
C PHE A 317 -19.81 -2.06 -3.07
N ASP A 318 -20.90 -1.48 -2.59
CA ASP A 318 -21.65 -2.03 -1.45
C ASP A 318 -22.50 -3.24 -1.83
N SER A 319 -22.81 -3.37 -3.13
CA SER A 319 -23.59 -4.51 -3.67
C SER A 319 -22.72 -5.75 -3.78
N LYS A 320 -23.24 -6.88 -3.29
CA LYS A 320 -22.67 -8.21 -3.52
C LYS A 320 -23.02 -8.80 -4.89
N GLU A 321 -23.86 -8.14 -5.68
CA GLU A 321 -24.15 -8.58 -7.05
C GLU A 321 -22.87 -8.46 -7.89
N GLU A 322 -22.52 -9.54 -8.60
CA GLU A 322 -21.42 -9.51 -9.59
C GLU A 322 -21.77 -8.52 -10.71
N LEU A 323 -21.32 -7.30 -10.52
CA LEU A 323 -21.36 -6.32 -11.60
C LEU A 323 -20.37 -6.77 -12.67
N ALA A 324 -20.86 -6.97 -13.90
CA ALA A 324 -20.00 -7.31 -15.05
C ALA A 324 -19.14 -6.09 -15.44
N LEU A 325 -18.20 -5.73 -14.53
CA LEU A 325 -17.27 -4.63 -14.69
C LEU A 325 -16.05 -5.10 -15.51
N GLN A 326 -15.43 -4.14 -16.18
CA GLN A 326 -14.17 -4.34 -16.88
C GLN A 326 -13.16 -3.34 -16.33
N ASP A 327 -11.91 -3.77 -16.20
CA ASP A 327 -10.80 -2.89 -15.85
C ASP A 327 -10.72 -1.71 -16.82
N GLY A 328 -10.48 -0.53 -16.28
CA GLY A 328 -10.33 0.70 -17.05
C GLY A 328 -11.61 1.47 -17.35
N LEU A 329 -12.81 0.94 -17.06
CA LEU A 329 -14.06 1.70 -17.16
C LEU A 329 -14.02 2.90 -16.19
N SER A 330 -14.60 4.02 -16.61
CA SER A 330 -14.70 5.24 -15.78
C SER A 330 -16.15 5.55 -15.45
N PHE A 331 -16.41 5.94 -14.20
CA PHE A 331 -17.71 6.33 -13.69
C PHE A 331 -17.67 7.70 -13.04
N GLY A 332 -18.73 8.50 -13.25
CA GLY A 332 -19.00 9.68 -12.43
C GLY A 332 -19.51 9.23 -11.06
N VAL A 333 -18.76 9.54 -10.00
CA VAL A 333 -19.14 9.24 -8.61
C VAL A 333 -19.70 10.50 -7.99
N LYS A 334 -20.94 10.46 -7.52
CA LYS A 334 -21.54 11.46 -6.63
C LYS A 334 -21.24 11.03 -5.20
N LEU A 335 -20.24 11.64 -4.55
CA LEU A 335 -19.89 11.36 -3.17
C LEU A 335 -20.62 12.30 -2.22
N ILE A 336 -21.34 11.75 -1.25
CA ILE A 336 -22.14 12.50 -0.26
C ILE A 336 -21.22 12.85 0.91
N LEU A 337 -21.09 14.15 1.18
CA LEU A 337 -20.21 14.69 2.23
C LEU A 337 -20.96 14.97 3.54
N SER A 338 -22.29 15.21 3.47
CA SER A 338 -23.12 15.51 4.63
C SER A 338 -24.47 14.83 4.55
N GLU A 339 -25.10 14.65 5.71
CA GLU A 339 -26.49 14.22 5.76
C GLU A 339 -27.42 15.22 5.08
N LYS A 340 -28.51 14.71 4.53
CA LYS A 340 -29.53 15.47 3.84
C LYS A 340 -30.41 16.21 4.86
N ASN A 341 -30.25 17.53 4.92
CA ASN A 341 -30.99 18.39 5.84
C ASN A 341 -31.86 19.40 5.08
N LYS A 342 -33.04 19.70 5.61
CA LYS A 342 -33.91 20.76 5.07
C LYS A 342 -33.41 22.10 5.56
N ILE A 343 -32.86 22.92 4.66
CA ILE A 343 -32.29 24.23 4.97
C ILE A 343 -32.69 25.26 3.92
N LEU A 344 -32.48 26.52 4.25
CA LEU A 344 -32.75 27.65 3.33
C LEU A 344 -31.62 27.71 2.29
N VAL A 345 -31.99 27.71 1.01
CA VAL A 345 -31.05 27.72 -0.11
C VAL A 345 -31.37 28.73 -1.16
N ILE A 346 -30.35 29.15 -1.91
CA ILE A 346 -30.48 29.90 -3.16
C ILE A 346 -29.78 29.17 -4.29
N PRO A 347 -30.31 29.11 -5.51
CA PRO A 347 -29.64 28.56 -6.66
C PRO A 347 -28.32 29.28 -6.94
N LYS A 348 -27.29 28.51 -7.39
CA LYS A 348 -26.04 29.10 -7.83
C LYS A 348 -26.24 30.04 -9.01
N GLY A 349 -25.48 31.13 -9.01
CA GLY A 349 -25.51 32.13 -10.06
C GLY A 349 -24.26 32.99 -10.10
N SER A 350 -24.12 33.79 -11.17
CA SER A 350 -22.92 34.57 -11.41
C SER A 350 -22.71 35.72 -10.41
N PHE A 351 -23.77 36.12 -9.64
CA PHE A 351 -23.66 37.17 -8.61
C PHE A 351 -22.52 36.91 -7.61
N ASN A 352 -22.23 35.66 -7.33
CA ASN A 352 -21.20 35.29 -6.36
C ASN A 352 -19.78 35.65 -6.79
N GLN A 353 -19.53 35.72 -8.10
CA GLN A 353 -18.21 36.10 -8.66
C GLN A 353 -17.86 37.53 -8.34
N GLU A 354 -18.87 38.44 -8.39
CA GLU A 354 -18.70 39.87 -8.14
C GLU A 354 -18.81 40.25 -6.68
N THR A 355 -19.62 39.53 -5.90
CA THR A 355 -19.93 39.88 -4.50
C THR A 355 -19.16 39.06 -3.47
N ALA A 356 -18.47 37.98 -3.90
CA ALA A 356 -17.88 36.97 -3.04
C ALA A 356 -18.87 36.44 -1.98
N GLY A 357 -20.18 36.38 -2.35
CA GLY A 357 -21.25 35.88 -1.48
C GLY A 357 -21.60 36.78 -0.29
N LYS A 358 -21.14 38.03 -0.26
CA LYS A 358 -21.34 38.93 0.89
C LYS A 358 -22.67 39.69 0.80
N TRP A 359 -23.22 39.89 -0.39
CA TRP A 359 -24.47 40.63 -0.60
C TRP A 359 -25.11 40.20 -1.92
N LEU A 360 -26.43 40.47 -2.04
CA LEU A 360 -27.20 40.32 -3.27
C LEU A 360 -28.35 41.30 -3.33
N PHE A 361 -29.05 41.35 -4.47
CA PHE A 361 -30.26 42.14 -4.62
C PHE A 361 -31.53 41.30 -4.32
N VAL A 362 -32.33 41.75 -3.36
CA VAL A 362 -33.65 41.20 -3.05
C VAL A 362 -34.69 41.99 -3.78
N VAL A 363 -35.57 41.33 -4.52
CA VAL A 363 -36.61 41.93 -5.35
C VAL A 363 -37.87 42.14 -4.52
N ASN A 364 -38.31 43.42 -4.40
CA ASN A 364 -39.58 43.83 -3.80
C ASN A 364 -40.41 44.63 -4.82
N GLY A 365 -41.42 44.01 -5.42
CA GLY A 365 -42.16 44.62 -6.53
C GLY A 365 -41.25 44.94 -7.70
N ASN A 366 -41.20 46.22 -8.13
CA ASN A 366 -40.35 46.68 -9.23
C ASN A 366 -38.99 47.20 -8.77
N LYS A 367 -38.53 46.84 -7.57
CA LYS A 367 -37.24 47.29 -7.03
C LYS A 367 -36.38 46.14 -6.54
N GLY A 368 -35.10 46.13 -6.91
CA GLY A 368 -34.07 45.27 -6.35
C GLY A 368 -33.26 46.04 -5.30
N VAL A 369 -33.29 45.65 -4.05
CA VAL A 369 -32.56 46.31 -2.96
C VAL A 369 -31.37 45.46 -2.52
N ARG A 370 -30.19 46.08 -2.46
CA ARG A 370 -28.98 45.46 -1.99
C ARG A 370 -29.11 45.07 -0.53
N ARG A 371 -28.87 43.79 -0.21
CA ARG A 371 -28.91 43.24 1.15
C ARG A 371 -27.66 42.38 1.43
N ASN A 372 -27.04 42.60 2.57
CA ASN A 372 -25.95 41.77 3.03
C ASN A 372 -26.49 40.40 3.43
N ILE A 373 -25.75 39.36 3.03
CA ILE A 373 -26.07 37.97 3.29
C ILE A 373 -24.86 37.24 3.81
N LYS A 374 -25.09 36.08 4.43
CA LYS A 374 -24.03 35.13 4.80
C LYS A 374 -24.39 33.79 4.23
N LEU A 375 -23.56 33.33 3.31
CA LEU A 375 -23.66 32.00 2.73
C LEU A 375 -22.86 31.00 3.57
N GLY A 376 -23.33 29.76 3.61
CA GLY A 376 -22.71 28.63 4.28
C GLY A 376 -22.10 27.64 3.29
N ARG A 377 -22.51 26.39 3.42
CA ARG A 377 -22.08 25.30 2.53
C ARG A 377 -22.59 25.49 1.11
N GLU A 378 -21.92 24.88 0.17
CA GLU A 378 -22.35 24.87 -1.21
C GLU A 378 -22.29 23.48 -1.83
N ASN A 379 -23.17 23.21 -2.77
CA ASN A 379 -23.11 22.06 -3.65
C ASN A 379 -23.16 22.53 -5.12
N PRO A 380 -23.10 21.66 -6.12
CA PRO A 380 -23.12 22.08 -7.52
C PRO A 380 -24.31 22.93 -7.93
N SER A 381 -25.47 22.90 -7.21
CA SER A 381 -26.70 23.54 -7.59
C SER A 381 -27.10 24.74 -6.71
N TYR A 382 -26.72 24.71 -5.42
CA TYR A 382 -27.23 25.66 -4.41
C TYR A 382 -26.12 26.17 -3.48
N TYR A 383 -26.39 27.36 -2.90
CA TYR A 383 -25.72 27.88 -1.70
C TYR A 383 -26.69 27.78 -0.51
N GLU A 384 -26.18 27.33 0.65
CA GLU A 384 -26.87 27.44 1.94
C GLU A 384 -26.93 28.92 2.38
N VAL A 385 -28.08 29.36 2.86
CA VAL A 385 -28.24 30.70 3.42
C VAL A 385 -28.23 30.60 4.94
N LEU A 386 -27.22 31.20 5.57
CA LEU A 386 -27.11 31.27 7.03
C LEU A 386 -27.83 32.48 7.59
N GLU A 387 -27.67 33.66 6.94
CA GLU A 387 -28.24 34.95 7.40
C GLU A 387 -28.60 35.83 6.23
N GLY A 388 -29.60 36.72 6.44
CA GLY A 388 -29.91 37.82 5.54
C GLY A 388 -31.11 37.62 4.60
N LEU A 389 -31.62 36.38 4.45
CA LEU A 389 -32.76 36.08 3.58
C LEU A 389 -33.83 35.26 4.32
N LYS A 390 -35.05 35.30 3.80
CA LYS A 390 -36.21 34.54 4.27
C LYS A 390 -36.76 33.67 3.13
N GLU A 391 -37.42 32.58 3.49
CA GLU A 391 -38.16 31.74 2.55
C GLU A 391 -39.19 32.56 1.77
N GLY A 392 -39.31 32.33 0.46
CA GLY A 392 -40.22 33.03 -0.45
C GLY A 392 -39.72 34.38 -0.98
N GLU A 393 -38.58 34.90 -0.49
CA GLU A 393 -37.98 36.11 -1.05
C GLU A 393 -37.39 35.83 -2.44
N LYS A 394 -37.58 36.79 -3.34
CA LYS A 394 -37.02 36.73 -4.70
C LYS A 394 -35.67 37.44 -4.73
N VAL A 395 -34.70 36.82 -5.30
CA VAL A 395 -33.31 37.32 -5.37
C VAL A 395 -32.79 37.27 -6.80
N ILE A 396 -31.93 38.20 -7.16
CA ILE A 396 -31.28 38.25 -8.47
C ILE A 396 -30.02 37.42 -8.41
N THR A 397 -29.88 36.40 -9.28
CA THR A 397 -28.74 35.48 -9.33
C THR A 397 -27.89 35.64 -10.58
N SER A 398 -28.26 36.54 -11.52
CA SER A 398 -27.45 36.93 -12.68
C SER A 398 -26.19 37.69 -12.28
N SER A 399 -25.31 38.00 -13.25
CA SER A 399 -24.11 38.80 -13.03
C SER A 399 -24.40 40.20 -12.56
N TYR A 400 -23.58 40.74 -11.69
CA TYR A 400 -23.65 42.11 -11.19
C TYR A 400 -22.52 43.00 -11.75
N ALA A 401 -21.88 42.61 -12.84
CA ALA A 401 -20.72 43.31 -13.39
C ALA A 401 -21.01 44.81 -13.64
N ASP A 402 -22.21 45.13 -14.14
CA ASP A 402 -22.58 46.49 -14.55
C ASP A 402 -23.16 47.34 -13.41
N TYR A 403 -23.46 46.75 -12.23
CA TYR A 403 -24.14 47.45 -11.13
C TYR A 403 -23.57 47.13 -9.74
N LYS A 404 -22.29 46.84 -9.65
CA LYS A 404 -21.58 46.55 -8.37
C LYS A 404 -21.70 47.69 -7.35
N GLU A 405 -21.72 48.94 -7.83
CA GLU A 405 -21.70 50.13 -6.98
C GLU A 405 -23.11 50.70 -6.70
N VAL A 406 -24.15 50.02 -7.18
CA VAL A 406 -25.53 50.46 -7.05
C VAL A 406 -26.17 49.87 -5.80
N GLU A 407 -26.99 50.64 -5.08
CA GLU A 407 -27.69 50.19 -3.87
C GLU A 407 -29.14 49.76 -4.15
N GLU A 408 -29.72 50.27 -5.22
CA GLU A 408 -31.12 50.00 -5.62
C GLU A 408 -31.23 49.86 -7.14
N LEU A 409 -31.91 48.83 -7.62
CA LEU A 409 -32.23 48.61 -9.03
C LEU A 409 -33.72 48.91 -9.25
N ASN A 410 -34.04 49.72 -10.23
CA ASN A 410 -35.42 49.89 -10.71
C ASN A 410 -35.62 48.91 -11.86
N ILE A 411 -36.52 47.95 -11.71
CA ILE A 411 -36.79 46.88 -12.67
C ILE A 411 -37.95 47.32 -13.55
N GLU A 412 -37.65 47.48 -14.85
CA GLU A 412 -38.64 47.94 -15.88
C GLU A 412 -39.03 46.80 -16.82
#